data_39b8d5a16371636c0671e71736b6413d
#
_entry.id   39b8d5a16371636c0671e71736b6413d
#
_cell.length_a   1.000
_cell.length_b   1.000
_cell.length_c   1.000
_cell.angle_alpha   90.00
_cell.angle_beta   90.00
_cell.angle_gamma   90.00
#
_symmetry.space_group_name_H-M   'P 1'
#
loop_
_entity.id
_entity.type
_entity.pdbx_description
1 polymer ?
#
loop_
_entity_poly.entity_id
_entity_poly.type
_entity_poly.pdbx_seq_one_letter_code
_entity_poly.pdbx_strand_id
1 'polypeptide(L)'
;MRYEGELHVKYLGREYDVSRFRKFHPGGANTLAWFRGGDITKQLIQTHHSEAAYSLLEDYKVDETLENKDEEQIDWSQSLVKQVGGLGERYHSWVVRPVDRRARLFDADWLEQLTVVQWYVIPLVWIPVFFLLLYVSHLRLVIYVDSPVRESVYLSAAVVAGFLIWPVIEYATHRWLFHLKPPDNIPILIAIHFCLHGLHHKVPFDERRLLFPPVPAAALAYLVYLLYSAIFPPWAATCVGAGTLAGYVMYDLIHYYLHYGSPKEGTYLYFMKRYHNQHHFVHHNHGFGISNHWWDKVFNTGLSLRKLKYNMKW
;
A
#
# COMPACT_ATOMS: atom_id res chain seq x y z
N MET A 1 -25.77 14.55 2.06
CA MET A 1 -25.36 15.92 2.44
C MET A 1 -23.84 15.94 2.41
N ARG A 2 -23.25 16.69 1.48
CA ARG A 2 -21.81 16.99 1.49
C ARG A 2 -21.62 18.09 2.53
N TYR A 3 -21.05 17.78 3.66
CA TYR A 3 -20.58 18.78 4.60
C TYR A 3 -19.21 19.27 4.11
N GLU A 4 -19.20 20.23 3.20
CA GLU A 4 -18.04 21.04 2.86
C GLU A 4 -17.89 22.09 3.95
N GLY A 5 -16.97 21.88 4.88
CA GLY A 5 -16.65 22.84 5.92
C GLY A 5 -15.53 22.33 6.82
N GLU A 6 -14.73 23.24 7.33
CA GLU A 6 -13.66 22.97 8.29
C GLU A 6 -14.16 22.12 9.44
N LEU A 7 -13.39 21.11 9.84
CA LEU A 7 -13.68 20.20 10.93
C LEU A 7 -12.58 20.30 11.99
N HIS A 8 -12.81 21.14 12.95
CA HIS A 8 -11.93 21.33 14.09
C HIS A 8 -12.43 20.46 15.26
N VAL A 9 -11.49 19.90 16.02
CA VAL A 9 -11.75 19.17 17.28
C VAL A 9 -10.74 19.62 18.32
N LYS A 10 -11.05 19.40 19.61
CA LYS A 10 -10.13 19.69 20.71
C LYS A 10 -9.67 18.39 21.36
N TYR A 11 -8.37 18.28 21.65
CA TYR A 11 -7.78 17.21 22.43
C TYR A 11 -6.81 17.77 23.46
N LEU A 12 -7.03 17.44 24.74
CA LEU A 12 -6.25 17.99 25.88
C LEU A 12 -6.14 19.52 25.84
N GLY A 13 -7.24 20.22 25.48
CA GLY A 13 -7.31 21.67 25.40
C GLY A 13 -6.66 22.32 24.18
N ARG A 14 -6.02 21.55 23.29
CA ARG A 14 -5.43 22.02 22.03
C ARG A 14 -6.39 21.79 20.88
N GLU A 15 -6.31 22.64 19.86
CA GLU A 15 -7.17 22.57 18.67
C GLU A 15 -6.46 21.93 17.49
N TYR A 16 -7.21 21.09 16.75
CA TYR A 16 -6.72 20.30 15.60
C TYR A 16 -7.71 20.42 14.43
N ASP A 17 -7.19 20.75 13.23
CA ASP A 17 -7.97 20.73 11.99
C ASP A 17 -7.87 19.35 11.34
N VAL A 18 -8.86 18.51 11.57
CA VAL A 18 -8.95 17.15 11.01
C VAL A 18 -9.82 17.07 9.76
N SER A 19 -10.11 18.22 9.10
CA SER A 19 -10.94 18.30 7.89
C SER A 19 -10.46 17.36 6.79
N ARG A 20 -9.16 17.38 6.52
CA ARG A 20 -8.51 16.54 5.49
C ARG A 20 -8.52 15.06 5.87
N PHE A 21 -8.26 14.73 7.14
CA PHE A 21 -8.21 13.36 7.65
C PHE A 21 -9.58 12.69 7.73
N ARG A 22 -10.65 13.46 7.81
CA ARG A 22 -12.01 12.96 8.00
C ARG A 22 -12.36 11.77 7.09
N LYS A 23 -12.03 11.85 5.79
CA LYS A 23 -12.32 10.80 4.80
C LYS A 23 -11.48 9.52 4.98
N PHE A 24 -10.35 9.62 5.67
CA PHE A 24 -9.43 8.51 5.91
C PHE A 24 -9.61 7.88 7.30
N HIS A 25 -10.38 8.51 8.18
CA HIS A 25 -10.54 8.04 9.55
C HIS A 25 -11.03 6.58 9.60
N PRO A 26 -10.29 5.64 10.22
CA PRO A 26 -10.67 4.22 10.26
C PRO A 26 -12.02 3.93 10.93
N GLY A 27 -12.49 4.83 11.80
CA GLY A 27 -13.81 4.78 12.43
C GLY A 27 -14.94 5.37 11.58
N GLY A 28 -14.65 5.77 10.32
CA GLY A 28 -15.58 6.38 9.38
C GLY A 28 -15.66 7.91 9.48
N ALA A 29 -15.92 8.55 8.33
CA ALA A 29 -15.94 10.02 8.19
C ALA A 29 -16.97 10.71 9.10
N ASN A 30 -18.11 10.06 9.35
CA ASN A 30 -19.18 10.64 10.17
C ASN A 30 -18.85 10.64 11.66
N THR A 31 -18.01 9.73 12.12
CA THR A 31 -17.60 9.65 13.52
C THR A 31 -16.90 10.93 13.96
N LEU A 32 -15.95 11.44 13.16
CA LEU A 32 -15.30 12.72 13.43
C LEU A 32 -16.26 13.90 13.31
N ALA A 33 -17.16 13.86 12.32
CA ALA A 33 -18.10 14.95 12.06
C ALA A 33 -19.05 15.21 13.25
N TRP A 34 -19.38 14.18 14.04
CA TRP A 34 -20.22 14.33 15.25
C TRP A 34 -19.55 15.15 16.35
N PHE A 35 -18.22 15.26 16.32
CA PHE A 35 -17.45 15.99 17.33
C PHE A 35 -16.97 17.38 16.85
N ARG A 36 -17.53 17.89 15.76
CA ARG A 36 -17.16 19.20 15.22
C ARG A 36 -17.18 20.29 16.31
N GLY A 37 -16.04 20.97 16.50
CA GLY A 37 -15.85 22.00 17.53
C GLY A 37 -15.83 21.50 18.96
N GLY A 38 -16.01 20.19 19.18
CA GLY A 38 -16.08 19.56 20.50
C GLY A 38 -14.74 19.00 20.98
N ASP A 39 -14.68 18.68 22.27
CA ASP A 39 -13.55 18.00 22.90
C ASP A 39 -13.68 16.48 22.73
N ILE A 40 -12.68 15.87 22.11
CA ILE A 40 -12.62 14.42 21.83
C ILE A 40 -11.74 13.65 22.80
N THR A 41 -11.18 14.29 23.83
CA THR A 41 -10.22 13.68 24.77
C THR A 41 -10.75 12.38 25.36
N LYS A 42 -11.97 12.42 25.88
CA LYS A 42 -12.60 11.23 26.47
C LYS A 42 -12.82 10.12 25.46
N GLN A 43 -13.30 10.45 24.25
CA GLN A 43 -13.59 9.51 23.18
C GLN A 43 -12.30 8.88 22.64
N LEU A 44 -11.26 9.67 22.43
CA LEU A 44 -9.97 9.22 21.93
C LEU A 44 -9.34 8.19 22.88
N ILE A 45 -9.36 8.46 24.18
CA ILE A 45 -8.84 7.56 25.23
C ILE A 45 -9.69 6.30 25.34
N GLN A 46 -11.02 6.42 25.39
CA GLN A 46 -11.93 5.29 25.59
C GLN A 46 -11.99 4.35 24.36
N THR A 47 -11.69 4.85 23.16
CA THR A 47 -11.72 4.06 21.94
C THR A 47 -10.42 3.28 21.71
N HIS A 48 -9.41 3.44 22.57
CA HIS A 48 -8.10 2.77 22.48
C HIS A 48 -7.44 2.95 21.11
N HIS A 49 -7.18 4.18 20.75
CA HIS A 49 -6.42 4.51 19.55
C HIS A 49 -4.96 4.05 19.68
N SER A 50 -4.32 3.74 18.54
CA SER A 50 -2.92 3.33 18.48
C SER A 50 -1.98 4.53 18.65
N GLU A 51 -0.69 4.27 18.95
CA GLU A 51 0.34 5.32 18.96
C GLU A 51 0.42 6.06 17.62
N ALA A 52 0.24 5.36 16.50
CA ALA A 52 0.18 5.95 15.18
C ALA A 52 -0.94 6.99 15.04
N ALA A 53 -2.11 6.77 15.67
CA ALA A 53 -3.21 7.74 15.65
C ALA A 53 -2.86 9.02 16.42
N TYR A 54 -2.19 8.90 17.56
CA TYR A 54 -1.73 10.07 18.34
C TYR A 54 -0.61 10.81 17.59
N SER A 55 0.35 10.10 17.00
CA SER A 55 1.40 10.72 16.19
C SER A 55 0.82 11.48 14.99
N LEU A 56 -0.15 10.88 14.30
CA LEU A 56 -0.82 11.51 13.17
C LEU A 56 -1.66 12.73 13.59
N LEU A 57 -2.26 12.71 14.78
CA LEU A 57 -3.04 13.84 15.27
C LEU A 57 -2.18 15.10 15.39
N GLU A 58 -0.90 14.99 15.78
CA GLU A 58 -0.01 16.14 15.91
C GLU A 58 0.22 16.88 14.57
N ASP A 59 0.14 16.20 13.43
CA ASP A 59 0.22 16.84 12.10
C ASP A 59 -0.96 17.79 11.80
N TYR A 60 -2.05 17.68 12.54
CA TYR A 60 -3.28 18.45 12.35
C TYR A 60 -3.46 19.60 13.38
N LYS A 61 -2.46 19.84 14.23
CA LYS A 61 -2.49 20.86 15.24
C LYS A 61 -2.56 22.27 14.63
N VAL A 62 -3.50 23.09 15.09
CA VAL A 62 -3.74 24.46 14.55
C VAL A 62 -2.69 25.46 15.03
N ASP A 63 -2.29 25.38 16.31
CA ASP A 63 -1.29 26.28 16.91
C ASP A 63 0.10 25.65 16.88
N GLU A 64 0.76 25.63 15.74
CA GLU A 64 2.21 25.41 15.68
C GLU A 64 2.96 26.69 16.07
N THR A 65 3.11 26.97 17.34
CA THR A 65 4.31 27.68 17.79
C THR A 65 5.50 26.75 17.55
N LEU A 66 6.54 27.26 16.92
CA LEU A 66 7.71 26.59 16.32
C LEU A 66 8.54 25.67 17.26
N GLU A 67 8.02 25.24 18.39
CA GLU A 67 8.76 24.58 19.48
C GLU A 67 9.02 23.07 19.31
N ASN A 68 8.39 22.40 18.35
CA ASN A 68 8.56 20.94 18.17
C ASN A 68 9.28 20.52 16.88
N LYS A 69 10.00 21.45 16.20
CA LYS A 69 10.79 21.10 15.01
C LYS A 69 12.11 20.41 15.31
N ASP A 70 12.60 20.46 16.54
CA ASP A 70 13.93 19.97 16.91
C ASP A 70 14.01 18.43 17.10
N GLU A 71 12.89 17.73 17.22
CA GLU A 71 12.88 16.26 17.30
C GLU A 71 12.81 15.55 15.92
N GLU A 72 12.38 16.24 14.87
CA GLU A 72 12.28 15.66 13.54
C GLU A 72 13.58 15.85 12.77
N GLN A 73 14.46 14.84 12.80
CA GLN A 73 15.75 14.84 12.06
C GLN A 73 15.59 14.85 10.53
N ILE A 74 14.37 14.89 10.02
CA ILE A 74 14.04 14.87 8.59
C ILE A 74 13.47 16.22 8.17
N ASP A 75 14.18 16.89 7.29
CA ASP A 75 13.68 18.09 6.60
C ASP A 75 12.78 17.68 5.43
N TRP A 76 11.46 17.85 5.59
CA TRP A 76 10.45 17.52 4.58
C TRP A 76 10.50 18.43 3.35
N SER A 77 11.22 19.56 3.40
CA SER A 77 11.44 20.44 2.25
C SER A 77 12.50 19.90 1.27
N GLN A 78 13.31 18.93 1.72
CA GLN A 78 14.39 18.31 0.98
C GLN A 78 14.07 16.87 0.57
N SER A 79 14.89 16.27 -0.30
CA SER A 79 14.71 14.89 -0.72
C SER A 79 14.91 13.91 0.44
N LEU A 80 13.91 13.02 0.64
CA LEU A 80 13.90 12.11 1.76
C LEU A 80 14.94 10.99 1.64
N VAL A 81 15.21 10.49 0.42
CA VAL A 81 16.15 9.37 0.21
C VAL A 81 17.55 9.68 0.70
N LYS A 82 17.99 10.94 0.63
CA LYS A 82 19.30 11.36 1.15
C LYS A 82 19.39 11.37 2.68
N GLN A 83 18.24 11.50 3.35
CA GLN A 83 18.17 11.73 4.78
C GLN A 83 17.83 10.44 5.55
N VAL A 84 16.91 9.62 5.04
CA VAL A 84 16.38 8.46 5.78
C VAL A 84 17.45 7.45 6.17
N GLY A 85 18.50 7.31 5.37
CA GLY A 85 19.65 6.46 5.70
C GLY A 85 20.39 6.89 6.97
N GLY A 86 20.37 8.20 7.30
CA GLY A 86 20.97 8.75 8.51
C GLY A 86 20.20 8.49 9.80
N LEU A 87 18.95 7.99 9.70
CA LEU A 87 18.15 7.64 10.87
C LEU A 87 18.68 6.43 11.65
N GLY A 88 19.39 5.49 10.97
CA GLY A 88 19.97 4.31 11.62
C GLY A 88 18.96 3.55 12.48
N GLU A 89 19.26 3.29 13.75
CA GLU A 89 18.40 2.57 14.69
C GLU A 89 17.00 3.18 14.84
N ARG A 90 16.85 4.50 14.63
CA ARG A 90 15.57 5.21 14.75
C ARG A 90 14.65 5.02 13.53
N TYR A 91 15.20 4.56 12.40
CA TYR A 91 14.44 4.43 11.16
C TYR A 91 13.18 3.59 11.33
N HIS A 92 13.27 2.43 11.99
CA HIS A 92 12.12 1.53 12.11
C HIS A 92 10.98 2.15 12.94
N SER A 93 11.28 2.81 14.05
CA SER A 93 10.28 3.50 14.86
C SER A 93 9.70 4.74 14.15
N TRP A 94 10.52 5.41 13.34
CA TRP A 94 10.11 6.59 12.58
C TRP A 94 9.19 6.22 11.41
N VAL A 95 9.52 5.18 10.65
CA VAL A 95 8.79 4.82 9.41
C VAL A 95 7.37 4.31 9.67
N VAL A 96 7.13 3.68 10.82
CA VAL A 96 5.81 3.17 11.23
C VAL A 96 4.91 4.22 11.88
N ARG A 97 5.38 5.45 12.06
CA ARG A 97 4.59 6.60 12.53
C ARG A 97 4.11 7.41 11.32
N PRO A 98 2.87 7.23 10.88
CA PRO A 98 2.37 7.89 9.68
C PRO A 98 2.27 9.40 9.87
N VAL A 99 2.41 10.13 8.75
CA VAL A 99 2.19 11.58 8.67
C VAL A 99 1.33 11.91 7.45
N ASP A 100 0.61 13.05 7.49
CA ASP A 100 -0.16 13.55 6.35
C ASP A 100 0.58 14.70 5.66
N ARG A 101 1.75 14.42 5.13
CA ARG A 101 2.63 15.37 4.46
C ARG A 101 2.92 14.96 3.02
N ARG A 102 3.28 15.91 2.19
CA ARG A 102 3.80 15.61 0.85
C ARG A 102 5.25 15.17 0.96
N ALA A 103 5.57 14.07 0.31
CA ALA A 103 6.91 13.51 0.29
C ALA A 103 7.59 13.79 -1.05
N ARG A 104 8.83 14.30 -1.02
CA ARG A 104 9.73 14.34 -2.17
C ARG A 104 10.86 13.35 -1.94
N LEU A 105 11.02 12.37 -2.85
CA LEU A 105 12.06 11.33 -2.72
C LEU A 105 13.41 11.78 -3.23
N PHE A 106 13.45 12.40 -4.42
CA PHE A 106 14.67 12.71 -5.15
C PHE A 106 14.78 14.19 -5.49
N ASP A 107 16.00 14.73 -5.51
CA ASP A 107 16.25 16.13 -5.93
C ASP A 107 16.07 16.31 -7.44
N ALA A 108 16.46 15.29 -8.22
CA ALA A 108 16.32 15.33 -9.66
C ALA A 108 14.85 15.17 -10.06
N ASP A 109 14.26 16.18 -10.72
CA ASP A 109 12.84 16.20 -11.07
C ASP A 109 12.43 15.04 -11.98
N TRP A 110 13.28 14.63 -12.92
CA TRP A 110 12.98 13.50 -13.80
C TRP A 110 12.88 12.18 -13.03
N LEU A 111 13.74 11.98 -12.02
CA LEU A 111 13.72 10.78 -11.18
C LEU A 111 12.51 10.82 -10.22
N GLU A 112 12.21 11.98 -9.67
CA GLU A 112 11.02 12.22 -8.84
C GLU A 112 9.74 11.88 -9.59
N GLN A 113 9.61 12.31 -10.88
CA GLN A 113 8.45 12.01 -11.72
C GLN A 113 8.26 10.50 -11.96
N LEU A 114 9.32 9.72 -12.03
CA LEU A 114 9.23 8.26 -12.19
C LEU A 114 8.68 7.54 -10.95
N THR A 115 8.62 8.20 -9.81
CA THR A 115 8.14 7.65 -8.54
C THR A 115 6.71 8.07 -8.19
N VAL A 116 6.11 8.92 -9.02
CA VAL A 116 4.75 9.46 -8.81
C VAL A 116 3.80 8.80 -9.79
N VAL A 117 2.83 8.04 -9.29
CA VAL A 117 1.95 7.21 -10.11
C VAL A 117 0.48 7.52 -9.84
N GLN A 118 -0.27 7.82 -10.89
CA GLN A 118 -1.73 7.89 -10.84
C GLN A 118 -2.32 6.49 -11.02
N TRP A 119 -3.43 6.17 -10.38
CA TRP A 119 -4.02 4.83 -10.39
C TRP A 119 -4.27 4.28 -11.80
N TYR A 120 -4.66 5.12 -12.75
CA TYR A 120 -4.96 4.71 -14.14
C TYR A 120 -3.70 4.38 -14.96
N VAL A 121 -2.51 4.78 -14.52
CA VAL A 121 -1.24 4.42 -15.16
C VAL A 121 -1.00 2.91 -15.09
N ILE A 122 -1.41 2.29 -13.99
CA ILE A 122 -1.23 0.85 -13.80
C ILE A 122 -1.93 0.04 -14.90
N PRO A 123 -3.26 0.12 -15.09
CA PRO A 123 -3.91 -0.61 -16.18
C PRO A 123 -3.46 -0.12 -17.57
N LEU A 124 -3.18 1.17 -17.76
CA LEU A 124 -2.74 1.72 -19.05
C LEU A 124 -1.41 1.12 -19.51
N VAL A 125 -0.48 0.88 -18.59
CA VAL A 125 0.83 0.27 -18.91
C VAL A 125 0.72 -1.24 -19.00
N TRP A 126 0.08 -1.89 -18.04
CA TRP A 126 0.20 -3.33 -17.87
C TRP A 126 -0.83 -4.16 -18.68
N ILE A 127 -1.99 -3.60 -19.02
CA ILE A 127 -2.95 -4.31 -19.89
C ILE A 127 -2.37 -4.54 -21.30
N PRO A 128 -1.74 -3.56 -21.97
CA PRO A 128 -1.05 -3.83 -23.24
C PRO A 128 0.06 -4.87 -23.10
N VAL A 129 0.85 -4.83 -22.03
CA VAL A 129 1.89 -5.84 -21.77
C VAL A 129 1.29 -7.23 -21.58
N PHE A 130 0.17 -7.36 -20.84
CA PHE A 130 -0.56 -8.62 -20.71
C PHE A 130 -0.93 -9.22 -22.07
N PHE A 131 -1.54 -8.45 -22.96
CA PHE A 131 -1.92 -8.92 -24.30
C PHE A 131 -0.70 -9.25 -25.16
N LEU A 132 0.39 -8.48 -25.04
CA LEU A 132 1.65 -8.79 -25.71
C LEU A 132 2.22 -10.15 -25.25
N LEU A 133 2.22 -10.42 -23.96
CA LEU A 133 2.67 -11.70 -23.41
C LEU A 133 1.79 -12.86 -23.88
N LEU A 134 0.47 -12.69 -23.96
CA LEU A 134 -0.45 -13.68 -24.53
C LEU A 134 -0.13 -13.95 -25.99
N TYR A 135 0.06 -12.91 -26.80
CA TYR A 135 0.40 -13.04 -28.21
C TYR A 135 1.74 -13.77 -28.41
N VAL A 136 2.77 -13.41 -27.63
CA VAL A 136 4.07 -14.12 -27.67
C VAL A 136 3.91 -15.58 -27.24
N SER A 137 3.06 -15.87 -26.26
CA SER A 137 2.79 -17.24 -25.82
C SER A 137 2.09 -18.05 -26.90
N HIS A 138 1.11 -17.46 -27.58
CA HIS A 138 0.45 -18.06 -28.73
C HIS A 138 1.46 -18.41 -29.84
N LEU A 139 2.29 -17.46 -30.27
CA LEU A 139 3.30 -17.70 -31.31
C LEU A 139 4.29 -18.82 -30.95
N ARG A 140 4.60 -18.99 -29.69
CA ARG A 140 5.48 -20.05 -29.19
C ARG A 140 4.77 -21.40 -29.06
N LEU A 141 3.47 -21.41 -28.76
CA LEU A 141 2.71 -22.64 -28.53
C LEU A 141 2.21 -23.26 -29.83
N VAL A 142 1.80 -22.44 -30.79
CA VAL A 142 1.25 -22.92 -32.09
C VAL A 142 2.21 -23.85 -32.85
N ILE A 143 3.51 -23.77 -32.58
CA ILE A 143 4.54 -24.64 -33.17
C ILE A 143 4.41 -26.09 -32.68
N TYR A 144 3.80 -26.30 -31.47
CA TYR A 144 3.72 -27.61 -30.79
C TYR A 144 2.29 -28.19 -30.78
N VAL A 145 1.28 -27.39 -31.10
CA VAL A 145 -0.14 -27.75 -30.96
C VAL A 145 -0.92 -27.45 -32.22
N ASP A 146 -1.37 -28.50 -32.90
CA ASP A 146 -2.10 -28.38 -34.16
C ASP A 146 -3.61 -28.08 -34.01
N SER A 147 -4.12 -28.08 -32.81
CA SER A 147 -5.54 -27.88 -32.54
C SER A 147 -5.78 -26.55 -31.82
N PRO A 148 -6.54 -25.61 -32.44
CA PRO A 148 -6.90 -24.33 -31.80
C PRO A 148 -7.63 -24.50 -30.45
N VAL A 149 -8.42 -25.58 -30.29
CA VAL A 149 -9.09 -25.89 -29.03
C VAL A 149 -8.08 -26.25 -27.95
N ARG A 150 -7.13 -27.15 -28.25
CA ARG A 150 -6.08 -27.51 -27.28
C ARG A 150 -5.20 -26.35 -26.93
N GLU A 151 -4.84 -25.54 -27.93
CA GLU A 151 -4.08 -24.32 -27.72
C GLU A 151 -4.80 -23.37 -26.74
N SER A 152 -6.09 -23.07 -27.00
CA SER A 152 -6.89 -22.21 -26.12
C SER A 152 -6.99 -22.76 -24.69
N VAL A 153 -7.11 -24.08 -24.52
CA VAL A 153 -7.12 -24.73 -23.21
C VAL A 153 -5.78 -24.53 -22.49
N TYR A 154 -4.64 -24.74 -23.17
CA TYR A 154 -3.32 -24.59 -22.55
C TYR A 154 -3.03 -23.15 -22.16
N LEU A 155 -3.33 -22.18 -23.04
CA LEU A 155 -3.14 -20.76 -22.73
C LEU A 155 -4.04 -20.32 -21.56
N SER A 156 -5.32 -20.70 -21.58
CA SER A 156 -6.25 -20.37 -20.50
C SER A 156 -5.81 -20.98 -19.17
N ALA A 157 -5.42 -22.25 -19.16
CA ALA A 157 -4.93 -22.93 -17.97
C ALA A 157 -3.66 -22.26 -17.40
N ALA A 158 -2.72 -21.88 -18.28
CA ALA A 158 -1.50 -21.19 -17.86
C ALA A 158 -1.75 -19.79 -17.31
N VAL A 159 -2.68 -19.01 -17.91
CA VAL A 159 -3.10 -17.70 -17.39
C VAL A 159 -3.75 -17.87 -16.01
N VAL A 160 -4.69 -18.82 -15.87
CA VAL A 160 -5.35 -19.08 -14.58
C VAL A 160 -4.32 -19.52 -13.53
N ALA A 161 -3.38 -20.40 -13.90
CA ALA A 161 -2.31 -20.80 -12.96
C ALA A 161 -1.48 -19.60 -12.50
N GLY A 162 -1.05 -18.72 -13.42
CA GLY A 162 -0.32 -17.50 -13.08
C GLY A 162 -1.12 -16.57 -12.17
N PHE A 163 -2.39 -16.37 -12.46
CA PHE A 163 -3.30 -15.56 -11.64
C PHE A 163 -3.44 -16.12 -10.21
N LEU A 164 -3.54 -17.46 -10.08
CA LEU A 164 -3.62 -18.13 -8.78
C LEU A 164 -2.29 -18.19 -8.03
N ILE A 165 -1.15 -18.05 -8.72
CA ILE A 165 0.17 -17.92 -8.09
C ILE A 165 0.34 -16.51 -7.48
N TRP A 166 -0.29 -15.46 -8.05
CA TRP A 166 -0.12 -14.09 -7.58
C TRP A 166 -0.30 -13.91 -6.06
N PRO A 167 -1.35 -14.43 -5.40
CA PRO A 167 -1.52 -14.27 -3.95
C PRO A 167 -0.33 -14.77 -3.11
N VAL A 168 0.40 -15.78 -3.60
CA VAL A 168 1.64 -16.26 -2.95
C VAL A 168 2.74 -15.23 -3.11
N ILE A 169 2.92 -14.70 -4.32
CA ILE A 169 3.92 -13.68 -4.63
C ILE A 169 3.61 -12.39 -3.86
N GLU A 170 2.35 -11.94 -3.85
CA GLU A 170 1.87 -10.79 -3.08
C GLU A 170 2.28 -10.91 -1.61
N TYR A 171 1.92 -12.03 -0.97
CA TYR A 171 2.23 -12.25 0.43
C TYR A 171 3.74 -12.35 0.67
N ALA A 172 4.47 -13.08 -0.17
CA ALA A 172 5.90 -13.29 -0.04
C ALA A 172 6.68 -11.97 -0.19
N THR A 173 6.35 -11.18 -1.20
CA THR A 173 6.98 -9.86 -1.42
C THR A 173 6.61 -8.89 -0.31
N HIS A 174 5.36 -8.83 0.11
CA HIS A 174 4.93 -7.93 1.18
C HIS A 174 5.62 -8.27 2.50
N ARG A 175 5.60 -9.54 2.92
CA ARG A 175 6.17 -9.96 4.19
C ARG A 175 7.69 -9.96 4.21
N TRP A 176 8.33 -10.59 3.21
CA TRP A 176 9.75 -10.91 3.28
C TRP A 176 10.66 -9.94 2.52
N LEU A 177 10.09 -9.13 1.61
CA LEU A 177 10.85 -8.10 0.92
C LEU A 177 10.48 -6.70 1.46
N PHE A 178 9.20 -6.35 1.51
CA PHE A 178 8.75 -5.01 1.86
C PHE A 178 8.81 -4.73 3.37
N HIS A 179 8.58 -5.73 4.20
CA HIS A 179 8.72 -5.66 5.66
C HIS A 179 10.04 -6.25 6.19
N LEU A 180 11.02 -6.50 5.31
CA LEU A 180 12.36 -6.85 5.74
C LEU A 180 12.99 -5.68 6.50
N LYS A 181 13.34 -5.89 7.77
CA LYS A 181 14.03 -4.86 8.56
C LYS A 181 15.46 -4.66 8.01
N PRO A 182 15.79 -3.49 7.43
CA PRO A 182 17.15 -3.24 6.97
C PRO A 182 18.12 -3.13 8.16
N PRO A 183 19.40 -3.49 7.99
CA PRO A 183 20.45 -3.25 9.00
C PRO A 183 20.57 -1.75 9.30
N ASP A 184 20.58 -1.40 10.59
CA ASP A 184 20.59 -0.02 11.07
C ASP A 184 21.87 0.74 10.69
N ASN A 185 22.97 0.02 10.45
CA ASN A 185 24.30 0.57 10.11
C ASN A 185 24.58 0.65 8.60
N ILE A 186 23.60 0.32 7.73
CA ILE A 186 23.76 0.37 6.27
C ILE A 186 22.75 1.36 5.66
N PRO A 187 23.09 2.65 5.54
CA PRO A 187 22.19 3.72 5.10
C PRO A 187 21.53 3.45 3.74
N ILE A 188 22.25 2.81 2.81
CA ILE A 188 21.71 2.51 1.49
C ILE A 188 20.57 1.48 1.53
N LEU A 189 20.66 0.47 2.41
CA LEU A 189 19.59 -0.52 2.56
C LEU A 189 18.35 0.08 3.23
N ILE A 190 18.54 1.03 4.15
CA ILE A 190 17.46 1.81 4.73
C ILE A 190 16.76 2.62 3.63
N ALA A 191 17.52 3.32 2.78
CA ALA A 191 16.95 4.11 1.69
C ALA A 191 16.23 3.24 0.66
N ILE A 192 16.74 2.06 0.32
CA ILE A 192 16.09 1.10 -0.58
C ILE A 192 14.78 0.61 0.04
N HIS A 193 14.77 0.17 1.29
CA HIS A 193 13.56 -0.25 1.99
C HIS A 193 12.52 0.88 2.04
N PHE A 194 12.94 2.10 2.30
CA PHE A 194 12.07 3.27 2.31
C PHE A 194 11.41 3.48 0.94
N CYS A 195 12.18 3.41 -0.16
CA CYS A 195 11.63 3.53 -1.52
C CYS A 195 10.70 2.38 -1.91
N LEU A 196 10.96 1.15 -1.43
CA LEU A 196 10.15 -0.01 -1.78
C LEU A 196 8.78 0.00 -1.09
N HIS A 197 8.76 0.31 0.23
CA HIS A 197 7.52 0.19 1.01
C HIS A 197 7.45 1.13 2.22
N GLY A 198 8.58 1.54 2.81
CA GLY A 198 8.60 2.41 3.97
C GLY A 198 7.90 3.75 3.72
N LEU A 199 8.04 4.31 2.52
CA LEU A 199 7.34 5.53 2.13
C LEU A 199 5.83 5.39 2.23
N HIS A 200 5.28 4.26 1.77
CA HIS A 200 3.86 3.96 1.81
C HIS A 200 3.32 3.89 3.25
N HIS A 201 4.07 3.31 4.19
CA HIS A 201 3.72 3.34 5.60
C HIS A 201 3.86 4.73 6.22
N LYS A 202 4.86 5.52 5.80
CA LYS A 202 5.12 6.84 6.35
C LYS A 202 4.12 7.90 5.88
N VAL A 203 3.73 7.88 4.59
CA VAL A 203 2.77 8.83 4.01
C VAL A 203 1.58 8.13 3.34
N PRO A 204 0.77 7.36 4.08
CA PRO A 204 -0.28 6.49 3.53
C PRO A 204 -1.44 7.27 2.88
N PHE A 205 -1.47 8.61 3.01
CA PHE A 205 -2.49 9.49 2.48
C PHE A 205 -2.05 10.24 1.21
N ASP A 206 -0.83 10.00 0.72
CA ASP A 206 -0.38 10.53 -0.58
C ASP A 206 -0.79 9.55 -1.70
N GLU A 207 -1.91 9.85 -2.36
CA GLU A 207 -2.49 9.00 -3.42
C GLU A 207 -1.55 8.76 -4.60
N ARG A 208 -0.56 9.63 -4.80
CA ARG A 208 0.41 9.53 -5.90
C ARG A 208 1.64 8.69 -5.53
N ARG A 209 1.76 8.28 -4.26
CA ARG A 209 2.87 7.48 -3.71
C ARG A 209 2.44 6.10 -3.24
N LEU A 210 1.17 5.76 -3.45
CA LEU A 210 0.61 4.50 -2.99
C LEU A 210 0.97 3.33 -3.90
N LEU A 211 0.79 3.52 -5.21
CA LEU A 211 0.96 2.46 -6.21
C LEU A 211 2.43 2.27 -6.56
N PHE A 212 2.79 1.02 -6.82
CA PHE A 212 4.17 0.70 -7.14
C PHE A 212 4.53 1.17 -8.56
N PRO A 213 5.58 2.00 -8.73
CA PRO A 213 5.88 2.60 -10.01
C PRO A 213 6.22 1.54 -11.10
N PRO A 214 5.77 1.73 -12.36
CA PRO A 214 5.93 0.73 -13.42
C PRO A 214 7.37 0.31 -13.70
N VAL A 215 8.35 1.21 -13.58
CA VAL A 215 9.77 0.92 -13.86
C VAL A 215 10.34 -0.10 -12.87
N PRO A 216 10.32 0.12 -11.54
CA PRO A 216 10.77 -0.90 -10.59
C PRO A 216 9.85 -2.14 -10.59
N ALA A 217 8.55 -2.00 -10.88
CA ALA A 217 7.65 -3.14 -11.04
C ALA A 217 8.08 -4.05 -12.21
N ALA A 218 8.51 -3.47 -13.34
CA ALA A 218 9.04 -4.23 -14.48
C ALA A 218 10.30 -5.01 -14.10
N ALA A 219 11.19 -4.44 -13.29
CA ALA A 219 12.39 -5.15 -12.83
C ALA A 219 12.03 -6.36 -11.96
N LEU A 220 11.09 -6.22 -11.02
CA LEU A 220 10.61 -7.34 -10.20
C LEU A 220 9.88 -8.39 -11.04
N ALA A 221 9.03 -7.97 -11.98
CA ALA A 221 8.33 -8.87 -12.92
C ALA A 221 9.32 -9.66 -13.78
N TYR A 222 10.42 -9.03 -14.20
CA TYR A 222 11.46 -9.72 -14.96
C TYR A 222 12.18 -10.78 -14.12
N LEU A 223 12.46 -10.54 -12.84
CA LEU A 223 13.02 -11.56 -11.95
C LEU A 223 12.08 -12.75 -11.78
N VAL A 224 10.77 -12.51 -11.63
CA VAL A 224 9.76 -13.58 -11.58
C VAL A 224 9.70 -14.33 -12.91
N TYR A 225 9.80 -13.64 -14.05
CA TYR A 225 9.86 -14.27 -15.36
C TYR A 225 11.09 -15.17 -15.53
N LEU A 226 12.26 -14.75 -15.04
CA LEU A 226 13.47 -15.60 -15.07
C LEU A 226 13.25 -16.89 -14.28
N LEU A 227 12.60 -16.82 -13.11
CA LEU A 227 12.23 -17.98 -12.32
C LEU A 227 11.30 -18.93 -13.11
N TYR A 228 10.25 -18.37 -13.75
CA TYR A 228 9.35 -19.17 -14.57
C TYR A 228 10.06 -19.78 -15.78
N SER A 229 11.00 -19.08 -16.40
CA SER A 229 11.77 -19.57 -17.53
C SER A 229 12.72 -20.72 -17.16
N ALA A 230 13.11 -20.82 -15.89
CA ALA A 230 13.89 -21.96 -15.38
C ALA A 230 13.03 -23.21 -15.10
N ILE A 231 11.71 -23.04 -14.95
CA ILE A 231 10.79 -24.12 -14.53
C ILE A 231 9.92 -24.61 -15.70
N PHE A 232 9.45 -23.70 -16.56
CA PHE A 232 8.45 -23.97 -17.59
C PHE A 232 9.05 -23.84 -19.01
N PRO A 233 8.47 -24.52 -20.03
CA PRO A 233 8.81 -24.25 -21.41
C PRO A 233 8.47 -22.80 -21.78
N PRO A 234 9.15 -22.20 -22.81
CA PRO A 234 9.08 -20.76 -23.09
C PRO A 234 7.66 -20.18 -23.28
N TRP A 235 6.76 -20.94 -23.91
CA TRP A 235 5.37 -20.51 -24.05
C TRP A 235 4.62 -20.44 -22.73
N ALA A 236 4.81 -21.47 -21.87
CA ALA A 236 4.14 -21.54 -20.59
C ALA A 236 4.70 -20.50 -19.59
N ALA A 237 6.03 -20.32 -19.54
CA ALA A 237 6.67 -19.28 -18.73
C ALA A 237 6.11 -17.89 -19.03
N THR A 238 5.96 -17.57 -20.33
CA THR A 238 5.39 -16.28 -20.77
C THR A 238 3.91 -16.16 -20.42
N CYS A 239 3.13 -17.25 -20.61
CA CYS A 239 1.70 -17.25 -20.36
C CYS A 239 1.35 -17.23 -18.85
N VAL A 240 2.08 -17.98 -18.03
CA VAL A 240 1.98 -17.91 -16.55
C VAL A 240 2.37 -16.52 -16.09
N GLY A 241 3.43 -15.93 -16.67
CA GLY A 241 3.81 -14.55 -16.40
C GLY A 241 2.69 -13.54 -16.71
N ALA A 242 1.97 -13.73 -17.83
CA ALA A 242 0.80 -12.92 -18.15
C ALA A 242 -0.31 -13.05 -17.08
N GLY A 243 -0.61 -14.26 -16.63
CA GLY A 243 -1.58 -14.50 -15.55
C GLY A 243 -1.16 -13.84 -14.22
N THR A 244 0.13 -13.98 -13.88
CA THR A 244 0.71 -13.32 -12.69
C THR A 244 0.61 -11.80 -12.78
N LEU A 245 0.87 -11.23 -13.98
CA LEU A 245 0.72 -9.79 -14.22
C LEU A 245 -0.73 -9.33 -14.05
N ALA A 246 -1.71 -10.11 -14.51
CA ALA A 246 -3.12 -9.81 -14.29
C ALA A 246 -3.47 -9.79 -12.78
N GLY A 247 -2.91 -10.73 -12.02
CA GLY A 247 -3.02 -10.75 -10.55
C GLY A 247 -2.40 -9.51 -9.90
N TYR A 248 -1.21 -9.09 -10.36
CA TYR A 248 -0.57 -7.86 -9.89
C TYR A 248 -1.42 -6.62 -10.15
N VAL A 249 -1.94 -6.45 -11.37
CA VAL A 249 -2.80 -5.30 -11.71
C VAL A 249 -4.04 -5.27 -10.82
N MET A 250 -4.69 -6.43 -10.61
CA MET A 250 -5.83 -6.54 -9.71
C MET A 250 -5.46 -6.15 -8.28
N TYR A 251 -4.35 -6.66 -7.76
CA TYR A 251 -3.83 -6.35 -6.43
C TYR A 251 -3.59 -4.85 -6.25
N ASP A 252 -2.87 -4.22 -7.17
CA ASP A 252 -2.47 -2.82 -7.04
C ASP A 252 -3.71 -1.89 -7.07
N LEU A 253 -4.71 -2.21 -7.92
CA LEU A 253 -5.99 -1.49 -7.95
C LEU A 253 -6.84 -1.74 -6.69
N ILE A 254 -6.86 -2.96 -6.15
CA ILE A 254 -7.52 -3.26 -4.87
C ILE A 254 -6.83 -2.47 -3.76
N HIS A 255 -5.50 -2.48 -3.69
CA HIS A 255 -4.73 -1.76 -2.70
C HIS A 255 -5.08 -0.26 -2.70
N TYR A 256 -5.09 0.36 -3.89
CA TYR A 256 -5.55 1.74 -4.05
C TYR A 256 -6.98 1.93 -3.53
N TYR A 257 -7.89 1.00 -3.87
CA TYR A 257 -9.27 1.08 -3.41
C TYR A 257 -9.42 0.90 -1.89
N LEU A 258 -8.58 0.08 -1.26
CA LEU A 258 -8.57 -0.06 0.20
C LEU A 258 -8.17 1.23 0.91
N HIS A 259 -7.28 2.04 0.32
CA HIS A 259 -6.93 3.35 0.87
C HIS A 259 -7.98 4.43 0.59
N TYR A 260 -8.42 4.57 -0.65
CA TYR A 260 -9.22 5.72 -1.11
C TYR A 260 -10.68 5.41 -1.41
N GLY A 261 -11.04 4.15 -1.58
CA GLY A 261 -12.41 3.73 -1.85
C GLY A 261 -13.30 3.72 -0.61
N SER A 262 -14.60 3.62 -0.85
CA SER A 262 -15.64 3.55 0.19
C SER A 262 -16.44 2.25 0.05
N PRO A 263 -15.86 1.10 0.41
CA PRO A 263 -16.54 -0.18 0.26
C PRO A 263 -17.79 -0.24 1.14
N LYS A 264 -18.82 -0.89 0.58
CA LYS A 264 -20.09 -1.09 1.30
C LYS A 264 -19.87 -2.04 2.48
N GLU A 265 -20.47 -1.71 3.61
CA GLU A 265 -20.48 -2.55 4.82
C GLU A 265 -20.96 -3.98 4.53
N GLY A 266 -20.32 -4.96 5.19
CA GLY A 266 -20.60 -6.37 5.02
C GLY A 266 -20.00 -7.02 3.76
N THR A 267 -19.34 -6.23 2.89
CA THR A 267 -18.62 -6.78 1.73
C THR A 267 -17.22 -7.23 2.08
N TYR A 268 -16.65 -8.10 1.23
CA TYR A 268 -15.27 -8.55 1.36
C TYR A 268 -14.26 -7.40 1.34
N LEU A 269 -14.41 -6.43 0.44
CA LEU A 269 -13.52 -5.26 0.36
C LEU A 269 -13.64 -4.36 1.59
N TYR A 270 -14.80 -4.30 2.25
CA TYR A 270 -14.94 -3.61 3.53
C TYR A 270 -14.14 -4.30 4.64
N PHE A 271 -14.19 -5.64 4.69
CA PHE A 271 -13.36 -6.41 5.60
C PHE A 271 -11.87 -6.17 5.31
N MET A 272 -11.42 -6.27 4.05
CA MET A 272 -10.03 -6.10 3.67
C MET A 272 -9.53 -4.68 3.92
N LYS A 273 -10.35 -3.64 3.70
CA LYS A 273 -9.98 -2.25 4.06
C LYS A 273 -9.69 -2.11 5.55
N ARG A 274 -10.53 -2.67 6.40
CA ARG A 274 -10.30 -2.66 7.85
C ARG A 274 -9.07 -3.47 8.24
N TYR A 275 -8.85 -4.60 7.58
CA TYR A 275 -7.71 -5.47 7.80
C TYR A 275 -6.41 -4.75 7.45
N HIS A 276 -6.35 -4.13 6.30
CA HIS A 276 -5.21 -3.34 5.83
C HIS A 276 -4.96 -2.09 6.69
N ASN A 277 -6.01 -1.40 7.15
CA ASN A 277 -5.86 -0.31 8.12
C ASN A 277 -5.26 -0.78 9.45
N GLN A 278 -5.61 -1.99 9.93
CA GLN A 278 -4.96 -2.54 11.14
C GLN A 278 -3.47 -2.82 10.91
N HIS A 279 -3.11 -3.28 9.71
CA HIS A 279 -1.72 -3.45 9.32
C HIS A 279 -0.96 -2.11 9.33
N HIS A 280 -1.50 -1.04 8.73
CA HIS A 280 -0.86 0.26 8.66
C HIS A 280 -0.73 0.98 10.00
N PHE A 281 -1.76 0.90 10.86
CA PHE A 281 -1.86 1.80 12.01
C PHE A 281 -1.74 1.12 13.37
N VAL A 282 -1.70 -0.22 13.42
CA VAL A 282 -1.68 -0.95 14.69
C VAL A 282 -0.67 -2.09 14.72
N HIS A 283 -0.63 -2.93 13.65
CA HIS A 283 0.10 -4.21 13.66
C HIS A 283 0.98 -4.37 12.43
N HIS A 284 2.07 -3.61 12.34
CA HIS A 284 2.94 -3.57 11.14
C HIS A 284 3.60 -4.91 10.78
N ASN A 285 3.65 -5.88 11.71
CA ASN A 285 4.24 -7.20 11.50
C ASN A 285 3.18 -8.31 11.33
N HIS A 286 1.93 -7.96 11.06
CA HIS A 286 0.80 -8.87 10.84
C HIS A 286 -0.12 -8.32 9.76
N GLY A 287 -0.89 -9.21 9.12
CA GLY A 287 -1.87 -8.78 8.14
C GLY A 287 -1.27 -8.36 6.81
N PHE A 288 -0.35 -9.15 6.27
CA PHE A 288 0.36 -8.86 5.03
C PHE A 288 -0.47 -9.05 3.76
N GLY A 289 -1.56 -9.82 3.83
CA GLY A 289 -2.46 -9.99 2.69
C GLY A 289 -3.26 -8.72 2.40
N ILE A 290 -3.27 -8.29 1.14
CA ILE A 290 -3.96 -7.10 0.66
C ILE A 290 -5.16 -7.48 -0.20
N SER A 291 -4.95 -8.28 -1.25
CA SER A 291 -6.06 -8.81 -2.06
C SER A 291 -6.81 -9.94 -1.35
N ASN A 292 -6.11 -10.68 -0.50
CA ASN A 292 -6.68 -11.74 0.34
C ASN A 292 -5.81 -11.98 1.59
N HIS A 293 -6.42 -12.57 2.63
CA HIS A 293 -5.75 -12.84 3.92
C HIS A 293 -5.46 -14.34 4.16
N TRP A 294 -5.50 -15.19 3.11
CA TRP A 294 -5.35 -16.64 3.28
C TRP A 294 -3.96 -17.03 3.73
N TRP A 295 -2.94 -16.42 3.16
CA TRP A 295 -1.56 -16.68 3.52
C TRP A 295 -1.21 -16.21 4.93
N ASP A 296 -1.86 -15.17 5.43
CA ASP A 296 -1.75 -14.77 6.83
C ASP A 296 -2.21 -15.88 7.78
N LYS A 297 -3.25 -16.65 7.40
CA LYS A 297 -3.68 -17.81 8.20
C LYS A 297 -2.67 -18.95 8.14
N VAL A 298 -2.13 -19.25 6.94
CA VAL A 298 -1.14 -20.33 6.75
C VAL A 298 0.13 -20.04 7.56
N PHE A 299 0.59 -18.79 7.57
CA PHE A 299 1.81 -18.37 8.25
C PHE A 299 1.60 -17.78 9.65
N ASN A 300 0.39 -17.87 10.20
CA ASN A 300 0.03 -17.37 11.52
C ASN A 300 0.34 -15.89 11.76
N THR A 301 0.12 -15.06 10.72
CA THR A 301 0.24 -13.60 10.76
C THR A 301 -1.11 -12.91 10.64
N GLY A 302 -2.21 -13.64 10.87
CA GLY A 302 -3.57 -13.13 10.76
C GLY A 302 -3.91 -12.10 11.82
N LEU A 303 -4.76 -11.13 11.44
CA LEU A 303 -5.31 -10.11 12.32
C LEU A 303 -6.75 -10.43 12.70
N SER A 304 -7.08 -10.25 13.98
CA SER A 304 -8.45 -10.37 14.47
C SER A 304 -9.11 -9.00 14.52
N LEU A 305 -10.11 -8.77 13.67
CA LEU A 305 -10.84 -7.50 13.65
C LEU A 305 -11.89 -7.47 14.76
N ARG A 306 -11.89 -6.43 15.59
CA ARG A 306 -12.93 -6.21 16.61
C ARG A 306 -14.30 -6.05 15.94
N LYS A 307 -15.35 -6.63 16.54
CA LYS A 307 -16.74 -6.29 16.20
C LYS A 307 -16.97 -4.82 16.51
N LEU A 308 -17.48 -4.08 15.53
CA LEU A 308 -17.79 -2.67 15.70
C LEU A 308 -19.11 -2.50 16.44
N LYS A 309 -19.16 -1.54 17.35
CA LYS A 309 -20.36 -1.16 18.09
C LYS A 309 -21.34 -0.36 17.23
N TYR A 310 -20.83 0.31 16.21
CA TYR A 310 -21.55 1.18 15.26
C TYR A 310 -21.11 0.88 13.83
N ASN A 311 -22.05 1.01 12.89
CA ASN A 311 -21.77 0.84 11.46
C ASN A 311 -20.88 1.96 10.95
N MET A 312 -19.69 1.63 10.44
CA MET A 312 -18.82 2.60 9.80
C MET A 312 -19.27 2.88 8.38
N LYS A 313 -19.51 4.15 8.07
CA LYS A 313 -19.68 4.62 6.69
C LYS A 313 -18.44 5.46 6.34
N TRP A 314 -17.74 4.97 5.37
CA TRP A 314 -16.58 5.66 4.82
C TRP A 314 -16.98 6.89 4.01
#